data_49123dc85ad410605361f4390e16174f
#
_entry.id   49123dc85ad410605361f4390e16174f
#
_cell.length_a   1.000
_cell.length_b   1.000
_cell.length_c   1.000
_cell.angle_alpha   90.00
_cell.angle_beta   90.00
_cell.angle_gamma   90.00
#
_symmetry.space_group_name_H-M   'P 1'
#
loop_
_entity.id
_entity.type
_entity.pdbx_description
1 polymer ?
#
loop_
_entity_poly.entity_id
_entity_poly.type
_entity_poly.pdbx_seq_one_letter_code
_entity_poly.pdbx_strand_id
1 'polypeptide(L)'
;DLDMFADISGLPRFAPVVIGAPLDPPHGETVMDLEVAHAIAPDARLVVVNARPTLQGGGTFEKIGRMFDDAARRFPGSVWSLSIGWGCDAFAAEADLAPVRAALTNAHRRGITVFDATGDIGGLECKGGKDWSTAPGPHDIGVDTIAALPEITAVGGTTLSTDLDGRWLQEQAWIDVPMSQGSSGGTSRLFNRPAYQRDVSVKRDST
;
A
#
# COMPACT_ATOMS: atom_id res chain seq x y z
N ASP A 1 14.67 7.24 16.15
CA ASP A 1 13.21 7.34 16.09
C ASP A 1 12.55 6.06 16.64
N LEU A 2 12.86 4.85 16.12
CA LEU A 2 12.23 3.59 16.55
C LEU A 2 12.38 3.31 18.07
N ASP A 3 13.57 3.54 18.62
CA ASP A 3 13.80 3.36 20.07
C ASP A 3 12.99 4.35 20.90
N MET A 4 12.90 5.60 20.44
CA MET A 4 12.11 6.63 21.12
C MET A 4 10.61 6.29 21.07
N PHE A 5 10.13 5.83 19.93
CA PHE A 5 8.75 5.35 19.79
C PHE A 5 8.45 4.19 20.77
N ALA A 6 9.31 3.19 20.80
CA ALA A 6 9.16 2.04 21.70
C ALA A 6 9.13 2.46 23.16
N ASP A 7 10.06 3.35 23.59
CA ASP A 7 10.14 3.84 24.97
C ASP A 7 8.89 4.63 25.37
N ILE A 8 8.39 5.53 24.50
CA ILE A 8 7.18 6.34 24.79
C ILE A 8 5.92 5.46 24.81
N SER A 9 5.85 4.47 23.94
CA SER A 9 4.70 3.57 23.81
C SER A 9 4.71 2.41 24.82
N GLY A 10 5.77 2.26 25.62
CA GLY A 10 5.92 1.14 26.57
C GLY A 10 6.11 -0.22 25.88
N LEU A 11 6.63 -0.21 24.65
CA LEU A 11 6.87 -1.40 23.85
C LEU A 11 8.33 -1.86 23.95
N PRO A 12 8.64 -3.13 23.69
CA PRO A 12 10.02 -3.59 23.63
C PRO A 12 10.75 -2.89 22.47
N ARG A 13 12.01 -2.52 22.67
CA ARG A 13 12.86 -2.00 21.58
C ARG A 13 13.09 -3.07 20.53
N PHE A 14 13.15 -2.65 19.27
CA PHE A 14 13.34 -3.55 18.13
C PHE A 14 14.29 -2.95 17.10
N ALA A 15 14.87 -3.82 16.28
CA ALA A 15 15.67 -3.42 15.14
C ALA A 15 15.22 -4.23 13.91
N PRO A 16 14.76 -3.55 12.84
CA PRO A 16 14.37 -4.26 11.63
C PRO A 16 15.59 -4.82 10.90
N VAL A 17 15.39 -5.93 10.20
CA VAL A 17 16.35 -6.44 9.23
C VAL A 17 16.19 -5.66 7.93
N VAL A 18 17.22 -4.99 7.46
CA VAL A 18 17.19 -4.24 6.20
C VAL A 18 17.79 -5.10 5.07
N ILE A 19 17.06 -5.18 3.96
CA ILE A 19 17.45 -5.87 2.74
C ILE A 19 17.56 -4.86 1.61
N GLY A 20 18.58 -5.01 0.78
CA GLY A 20 18.91 -4.07 -0.28
C GLY A 20 19.89 -3.00 0.20
N ALA A 21 19.78 -1.79 -0.36
CA ALA A 21 20.65 -0.68 0.05
C ALA A 21 20.33 -0.22 1.48
N PRO A 22 21.30 0.34 2.22
CA PRO A 22 21.03 0.94 3.52
C PRO A 22 19.94 2.01 3.47
N LEU A 23 19.18 2.13 4.57
CA LEU A 23 18.23 3.24 4.79
C LEU A 23 19.00 4.43 5.39
N ASP A 24 19.57 5.28 4.55
CA ASP A 24 20.34 6.43 5.01
C ASP A 24 20.05 7.67 4.14
N PRO A 25 19.40 8.70 4.68
CA PRO A 25 18.60 8.67 5.91
C PRO A 25 17.34 7.82 5.73
N PRO A 26 16.76 7.27 6.81
CA PRO A 26 15.50 6.57 6.73
C PRO A 26 14.39 7.56 6.31
N HIS A 27 13.51 7.10 5.43
CA HIS A 27 12.36 7.89 4.99
C HIS A 27 11.27 7.90 6.08
N GLY A 28 10.58 9.02 6.28
CA GLY A 28 9.53 9.15 7.29
C GLY A 28 8.44 8.09 7.18
N GLU A 29 7.99 7.79 5.96
CA GLU A 29 7.04 6.69 5.67
C GLU A 29 7.55 5.34 6.19
N THR A 30 8.81 5.00 5.91
CA THR A 30 9.38 3.71 6.35
C THR A 30 9.44 3.62 7.88
N VAL A 31 9.73 4.73 8.57
CA VAL A 31 9.74 4.77 10.03
C VAL A 31 8.33 4.57 10.58
N MET A 32 7.35 5.29 10.05
CA MET A 32 5.94 5.19 10.42
C MET A 32 5.41 3.76 10.21
N ASP A 33 5.66 3.14 9.06
CA ASP A 33 5.24 1.77 8.75
C ASP A 33 5.78 0.77 9.78
N LEU A 34 7.05 0.92 10.17
CA LEU A 34 7.69 0.07 11.17
C LEU A 34 7.11 0.28 12.57
N GLU A 35 6.90 1.52 12.97
CA GLU A 35 6.32 1.88 14.27
C GLU A 35 4.91 1.31 14.41
N VAL A 36 4.06 1.49 13.40
CA VAL A 36 2.69 0.97 13.40
C VAL A 36 2.68 -0.56 13.38
N ALA A 37 3.50 -1.20 12.54
CA ALA A 37 3.60 -2.66 12.49
C ALA A 37 4.05 -3.22 13.84
N HIS A 38 5.04 -2.59 14.48
CA HIS A 38 5.52 -3.00 15.81
C HIS A 38 4.47 -2.79 16.91
N ALA A 39 3.72 -1.69 16.86
CA ALA A 39 2.66 -1.43 17.83
C ALA A 39 1.55 -2.50 17.80
N ILE A 40 1.22 -3.00 16.63
CA ILE A 40 0.19 -4.03 16.45
C ILE A 40 0.73 -5.44 16.71
N ALA A 41 1.97 -5.70 16.34
CA ALA A 41 2.61 -7.02 16.45
C ALA A 41 4.02 -6.93 17.05
N PRO A 42 4.15 -6.61 18.35
CA PRO A 42 5.44 -6.32 18.97
C PRO A 42 6.43 -7.49 18.97
N ASP A 43 5.93 -8.71 18.87
CA ASP A 43 6.75 -9.93 18.79
C ASP A 43 7.11 -10.34 17.35
N ALA A 44 6.59 -9.63 16.34
CA ALA A 44 6.89 -9.93 14.96
C ALA A 44 8.32 -9.54 14.59
N ARG A 45 8.99 -10.39 13.82
CA ARG A 45 10.25 -10.02 13.19
C ARG A 45 9.98 -9.10 12.00
N LEU A 46 10.40 -7.85 12.09
CA LEU A 46 10.24 -6.87 11.03
C LEU A 46 11.42 -6.91 10.03
N VAL A 47 11.09 -6.91 8.76
CA VAL A 47 12.04 -6.90 7.65
C VAL A 47 11.67 -5.76 6.70
N VAL A 48 12.60 -4.86 6.45
CA VAL A 48 12.44 -3.79 5.46
C VAL A 48 13.15 -4.20 4.18
N VAL A 49 12.41 -4.22 3.08
CA VAL A 49 12.97 -4.37 1.74
C VAL A 49 13.09 -2.98 1.12
N ASN A 50 14.31 -2.43 1.08
CA ASN A 50 14.51 -1.09 0.52
C ASN A 50 14.34 -1.10 -1.00
N ALA A 51 13.18 -0.63 -1.46
CA ALA A 51 12.80 -0.58 -2.88
C ALA A 51 13.39 0.63 -3.61
N ARG A 52 13.91 1.65 -2.91
CA ARG A 52 14.34 2.92 -3.49
C ARG A 52 15.28 2.77 -4.71
N PRO A 53 16.32 1.94 -4.69
CA PRO A 53 17.16 1.73 -5.87
C PRO A 53 16.43 1.01 -7.01
N THR A 54 15.42 0.22 -6.70
CA THR A 54 14.63 -0.55 -7.67
C THR A 54 13.75 0.36 -8.53
N LEU A 55 13.26 1.46 -7.95
CA LEU A 55 12.33 2.38 -8.59
C LEU A 55 13.01 3.37 -9.56
N GLN A 56 14.34 3.36 -9.65
CA GLN A 56 15.09 4.26 -10.51
C GLN A 56 15.33 3.67 -11.89
N GLY A 57 15.13 4.49 -12.95
CA GLY A 57 15.39 4.12 -14.34
C GLY A 57 14.34 3.19 -14.94
N GLY A 58 14.61 2.70 -16.18
CA GLY A 58 13.69 1.84 -16.92
C GLY A 58 13.55 0.42 -16.36
N GLY A 59 12.54 -0.32 -16.84
CA GLY A 59 12.28 -1.70 -16.47
C GLY A 59 11.80 -1.86 -15.02
N THR A 60 11.00 -0.91 -14.54
CA THR A 60 10.64 -0.82 -13.12
C THR A 60 9.78 -1.98 -12.66
N PHE A 61 8.79 -2.39 -13.45
CA PHE A 61 7.92 -3.53 -13.07
C PHE A 61 8.69 -4.86 -13.03
N GLU A 62 9.66 -5.06 -13.93
CA GLU A 62 10.56 -6.20 -13.88
C GLU A 62 11.45 -6.17 -12.65
N LYS A 63 11.91 -4.98 -12.23
CA LYS A 63 12.72 -4.83 -11.02
C LYS A 63 11.89 -5.10 -9.77
N ILE A 64 10.65 -4.59 -9.70
CA ILE A 64 9.71 -4.86 -8.60
C ILE A 64 9.43 -6.36 -8.55
N GLY A 65 9.12 -6.99 -9.66
CA GLY A 65 8.88 -8.43 -9.74
C GLY A 65 10.07 -9.24 -9.21
N ARG A 66 11.30 -8.92 -9.60
CA ARG A 66 12.51 -9.57 -9.07
C ARG A 66 12.70 -9.35 -7.57
N MET A 67 12.41 -8.14 -7.08
CA MET A 67 12.50 -7.82 -5.66
C MET A 67 11.49 -8.63 -4.84
N PHE A 68 10.25 -8.74 -5.31
CA PHE A 68 9.21 -9.56 -4.68
C PHE A 68 9.56 -11.04 -4.70
N ASP A 69 10.07 -11.57 -5.80
CA ASP A 69 10.53 -12.96 -5.88
C ASP A 69 11.69 -13.24 -4.92
N ASP A 70 12.63 -12.31 -4.77
CA ASP A 70 13.73 -12.44 -3.82
C ASP A 70 13.23 -12.45 -2.38
N ALA A 71 12.37 -11.50 -2.03
CA ALA A 71 11.75 -11.42 -0.71
C ALA A 71 10.94 -12.70 -0.39
N ALA A 72 10.17 -13.20 -1.35
CA ALA A 72 9.36 -14.41 -1.19
C ALA A 72 10.22 -15.67 -0.96
N ARG A 73 11.38 -15.76 -1.61
CA ARG A 73 12.31 -16.87 -1.37
C ARG A 73 12.95 -16.81 0.01
N ARG A 74 13.28 -15.61 0.48
CA ARG A 74 13.99 -15.40 1.75
C ARG A 74 13.07 -15.48 2.97
N PHE A 75 11.79 -15.10 2.82
CA PHE A 75 10.83 -14.98 3.91
C PHE A 75 9.48 -15.61 3.56
N PRO A 76 9.43 -16.93 3.32
CA PRO A 76 8.17 -17.62 3.07
C PRO A 76 7.26 -17.54 4.31
N GLY A 77 5.94 -17.52 4.10
CA GLY A 77 4.94 -17.44 5.16
C GLY A 77 4.84 -16.07 5.86
N SER A 78 5.50 -15.04 5.32
CA SER A 78 5.44 -13.68 5.88
C SER A 78 4.17 -12.94 5.45
N VAL A 79 3.89 -11.83 6.11
CA VAL A 79 2.89 -10.84 5.72
C VAL A 79 3.62 -9.63 5.18
N TRP A 80 3.21 -9.15 4.01
CA TRP A 80 3.79 -7.96 3.39
C TRP A 80 2.86 -6.77 3.52
N SER A 81 3.40 -5.66 3.93
CA SER A 81 2.75 -4.34 3.91
C SER A 81 3.50 -3.45 2.94
N LEU A 82 2.80 -2.94 1.95
CA LEU A 82 3.35 -2.08 0.91
C LEU A 82 2.74 -0.68 1.05
N SER A 83 3.58 0.35 1.01
CA SER A 83 3.20 1.76 0.89
C SER A 83 3.76 2.27 -0.44
N ILE A 84 3.30 1.68 -1.56
CA ILE A 84 3.80 1.95 -2.90
C ILE A 84 2.64 2.34 -3.81
N GLY A 85 2.65 3.58 -4.31
CA GLY A 85 1.75 4.04 -5.36
C GLY A 85 2.45 4.10 -6.72
N TRP A 86 1.72 3.78 -7.80
CA TRP A 86 2.21 3.86 -9.17
C TRP A 86 1.32 4.71 -10.08
N GLY A 87 0.37 5.40 -9.48
CA GLY A 87 -0.61 6.23 -10.17
C GLY A 87 -1.72 5.41 -10.84
N CYS A 88 -2.48 6.08 -11.69
CA CYS A 88 -3.74 5.58 -12.24
C CYS A 88 -3.58 4.29 -13.06
N ASP A 89 -4.38 3.29 -12.73
CA ASP A 89 -4.44 1.99 -13.44
C ASP A 89 -4.86 2.13 -14.91
N ALA A 90 -5.62 3.17 -15.26
CA ALA A 90 -6.02 3.41 -16.64
C ALA A 90 -4.84 3.80 -17.58
N PHE A 91 -3.68 4.15 -17.02
CA PHE A 91 -2.48 4.51 -17.78
C PHE A 91 -1.46 3.36 -17.85
N ALA A 92 -1.73 2.24 -17.19
CA ALA A 92 -0.90 1.04 -17.25
C ALA A 92 -1.46 0.05 -18.27
N ALA A 93 -0.58 -0.77 -18.86
CA ALA A 93 -0.99 -1.92 -19.62
C ALA A 93 -0.84 -3.21 -18.79
N GLU A 94 -1.80 -4.12 -18.86
CA GLU A 94 -1.74 -5.38 -18.11
C GLU A 94 -0.47 -6.18 -18.42
N ALA A 95 0.01 -6.12 -19.67
CA ALA A 95 1.23 -6.79 -20.10
C ALA A 95 2.48 -6.28 -19.34
N ASP A 96 2.54 -4.98 -19.02
CA ASP A 96 3.68 -4.39 -18.31
C ASP A 96 3.74 -4.88 -16.86
N LEU A 97 2.59 -5.22 -16.29
CA LEU A 97 2.45 -5.71 -14.91
C LEU A 97 2.69 -7.21 -14.76
N ALA A 98 2.81 -7.94 -15.85
CA ALA A 98 2.99 -9.39 -15.83
C ALA A 98 4.15 -9.87 -14.93
N PRO A 99 5.33 -9.22 -14.87
CA PRO A 99 6.41 -9.61 -13.97
C PRO A 99 6.04 -9.48 -12.50
N VAL A 100 5.32 -8.42 -12.13
CA VAL A 100 4.86 -8.18 -10.76
C VAL A 100 3.81 -9.22 -10.37
N ARG A 101 2.81 -9.46 -11.23
CA ARG A 101 1.76 -10.46 -11.00
C ARG A 101 2.31 -11.87 -10.85
N ALA A 102 3.29 -12.24 -11.68
CA ALA A 102 3.97 -13.54 -11.57
C ALA A 102 4.66 -13.70 -10.22
N ALA A 103 5.36 -12.66 -9.75
CA ALA A 103 6.05 -12.67 -8.47
C ALA A 103 5.06 -12.74 -7.28
N LEU A 104 3.95 -11.99 -7.33
CA LEU A 104 2.88 -12.05 -6.32
C LEU A 104 2.21 -13.43 -6.28
N THR A 105 1.95 -14.04 -7.44
CA THR A 105 1.45 -15.41 -7.51
C THR A 105 2.42 -16.41 -6.86
N ASN A 106 3.73 -16.24 -7.07
CA ASN A 106 4.75 -17.06 -6.41
C ASN A 106 4.82 -16.81 -4.90
N ALA A 107 4.62 -15.56 -4.46
CA ALA A 107 4.54 -15.21 -3.05
C ALA A 107 3.36 -15.93 -2.37
N HIS A 108 2.17 -15.89 -2.96
CA HIS A 108 0.98 -16.61 -2.45
C HIS A 108 1.21 -18.12 -2.33
N ARG A 109 1.86 -18.75 -3.33
CA ARG A 109 2.22 -20.18 -3.25
C ARG A 109 3.18 -20.50 -2.10
N ARG A 110 3.87 -19.51 -1.58
CA ARG A 110 4.77 -19.59 -0.41
C ARG A 110 4.09 -19.20 0.90
N GLY A 111 2.75 -19.04 0.89
CA GLY A 111 1.96 -18.66 2.07
C GLY A 111 2.08 -17.20 2.46
N ILE A 112 2.48 -16.32 1.55
CA ILE A 112 2.62 -14.88 1.81
C ILE A 112 1.29 -14.20 1.50
N THR A 113 0.85 -13.33 2.40
CA THR A 113 -0.28 -12.42 2.18
C THR A 113 0.26 -11.02 1.94
N VAL A 114 -0.27 -10.34 0.92
CA VAL A 114 0.21 -9.02 0.51
C VAL A 114 -0.90 -7.98 0.66
N PHE A 115 -0.60 -6.93 1.42
CA PHE A 115 -1.44 -5.75 1.60
C PHE A 115 -0.75 -4.55 0.96
N ASP A 116 -1.53 -3.65 0.36
CA ASP A 116 -1.04 -2.40 -0.21
C ASP A 116 -2.01 -1.26 0.08
N ALA A 117 -1.48 -0.07 0.34
CA ALA A 117 -2.27 1.13 0.53
C ALA A 117 -2.97 1.52 -0.78
N THR A 118 -4.23 1.98 -0.68
CA THR A 118 -5.02 2.37 -1.87
C THR A 118 -4.64 3.71 -2.45
N GLY A 119 -3.75 4.46 -1.80
CA GLY A 119 -3.34 5.82 -2.17
C GLY A 119 -4.00 6.91 -1.32
N ASP A 120 -3.56 8.15 -1.52
CA ASP A 120 -3.81 9.28 -0.61
C ASP A 120 -4.58 10.43 -1.26
N ILE A 121 -5.11 10.26 -2.47
CA ILE A 121 -5.73 11.36 -3.22
C ILE A 121 -7.23 11.17 -3.49
N GLY A 122 -7.91 10.45 -2.58
CA GLY A 122 -9.37 10.38 -2.53
C GLY A 122 -10.01 9.71 -3.76
N GLY A 123 -9.33 8.74 -4.38
CA GLY A 123 -9.83 8.07 -5.60
C GLY A 123 -9.61 8.89 -6.88
N LEU A 124 -8.78 9.92 -6.83
CA LEU A 124 -8.44 10.77 -7.98
C LEU A 124 -7.08 10.39 -8.59
N GLU A 125 -6.72 9.11 -8.58
CA GLU A 125 -5.41 8.64 -9.04
C GLU A 125 -5.09 9.06 -10.49
N CYS A 126 -6.12 9.18 -11.33
CA CYS A 126 -5.94 9.63 -12.72
C CYS A 126 -5.74 11.15 -12.88
N LYS A 127 -5.90 11.93 -11.80
CA LYS A 127 -5.55 13.34 -11.74
C LYS A 127 -4.07 13.55 -11.35
N GLY A 128 -3.40 12.54 -10.86
CA GLY A 128 -2.03 12.63 -10.37
C GLY A 128 -1.10 13.39 -11.32
N GLY A 129 -0.33 14.34 -10.79
CA GLY A 129 0.57 15.19 -11.57
C GLY A 129 -0.08 16.30 -12.39
N LYS A 130 -1.40 16.41 -12.40
CA LYS A 130 -2.14 17.51 -13.06
C LYS A 130 -2.33 18.71 -12.13
N ASP A 131 -2.77 19.84 -12.74
CA ASP A 131 -3.08 21.04 -11.98
C ASP A 131 -4.27 20.85 -11.04
N TRP A 132 -4.01 20.93 -9.74
CA TRP A 132 -5.01 20.82 -8.69
C TRP A 132 -5.86 22.08 -8.50
N SER A 133 -5.55 23.18 -9.16
CA SER A 133 -6.40 24.39 -9.19
C SER A 133 -7.69 24.18 -9.97
N THR A 134 -7.74 23.18 -10.85
CA THR A 134 -8.95 22.82 -11.59
C THR A 134 -9.75 21.76 -10.85
N ALA A 135 -11.09 21.89 -10.88
CA ALA A 135 -11.97 20.90 -10.29
C ALA A 135 -11.77 19.51 -10.95
N PRO A 136 -11.80 18.41 -10.17
CA PRO A 136 -11.74 17.06 -10.74
C PRO A 136 -12.92 16.78 -11.67
N GLY A 137 -12.62 16.09 -12.78
CA GLY A 137 -13.63 15.59 -13.70
C GLY A 137 -13.74 14.06 -13.64
N PRO A 138 -14.71 13.45 -14.35
CA PRO A 138 -14.92 12.00 -14.34
C PRO A 138 -13.70 11.18 -14.82
N HIS A 139 -12.84 11.78 -15.64
CA HIS A 139 -11.61 11.15 -16.14
C HIS A 139 -10.47 11.14 -15.12
N ASP A 140 -10.60 11.92 -14.05
CA ASP A 140 -9.59 12.00 -12.98
C ASP A 140 -9.81 10.92 -11.90
N ILE A 141 -11.00 10.30 -11.89
CA ILE A 141 -11.33 9.21 -10.97
C ILE A 141 -10.61 7.94 -11.43
N GLY A 142 -10.00 7.24 -10.50
CA GLY A 142 -9.30 5.98 -10.74
C GLY A 142 -8.70 5.41 -9.47
N VAL A 143 -8.04 4.27 -9.61
CA VAL A 143 -7.37 3.56 -8.52
C VAL A 143 -5.88 3.45 -8.83
N ASP A 144 -5.06 3.27 -7.79
CA ASP A 144 -3.63 3.02 -7.98
C ASP A 144 -3.39 1.68 -8.70
N THR A 145 -2.40 1.68 -9.58
CA THR A 145 -2.06 0.53 -10.43
C THR A 145 -1.65 -0.71 -9.63
N ILE A 146 -0.86 -0.54 -8.57
CA ILE A 146 -0.36 -1.67 -7.76
C ILE A 146 -1.47 -2.17 -6.84
N ALA A 147 -2.16 -1.26 -6.15
CA ALA A 147 -3.29 -1.62 -5.30
C ALA A 147 -4.45 -2.27 -6.07
N ALA A 148 -4.57 -2.01 -7.38
CA ALA A 148 -5.59 -2.60 -8.25
C ALA A 148 -5.31 -4.07 -8.65
N LEU A 149 -4.10 -4.59 -8.40
CA LEU A 149 -3.73 -5.96 -8.78
C LEU A 149 -4.60 -6.99 -8.06
N PRO A 150 -5.19 -7.97 -8.77
CA PRO A 150 -6.04 -9.00 -8.16
C PRO A 150 -5.33 -9.88 -7.12
N GLU A 151 -4.02 -9.89 -7.12
CA GLU A 151 -3.15 -10.63 -6.20
C GLU A 151 -2.89 -9.86 -4.87
N ILE A 152 -3.39 -8.63 -4.74
CA ILE A 152 -3.15 -7.76 -3.58
C ILE A 152 -4.47 -7.53 -2.82
N THR A 153 -4.37 -7.40 -1.50
CA THR A 153 -5.44 -6.86 -0.67
C THR A 153 -5.22 -5.37 -0.50
N ALA A 154 -5.98 -4.57 -1.24
CA ALA A 154 -5.93 -3.12 -1.15
C ALA A 154 -6.59 -2.62 0.14
N VAL A 155 -5.92 -1.73 0.86
CA VAL A 155 -6.34 -1.22 2.17
C VAL A 155 -6.51 0.29 2.11
N GLY A 156 -7.74 0.75 2.32
CA GLY A 156 -8.06 2.17 2.46
C GLY A 156 -7.81 2.66 3.89
N GLY A 157 -7.53 3.95 4.03
CA GLY A 157 -7.35 4.60 5.32
C GLY A 157 -8.68 5.07 5.92
N THR A 158 -8.79 5.01 7.24
CA THR A 158 -9.95 5.52 7.97
C THR A 158 -9.54 6.50 9.07
N THR A 159 -10.44 7.40 9.41
CA THR A 159 -10.37 8.22 10.62
C THR A 159 -11.25 7.59 11.67
N LEU A 160 -10.64 7.05 12.71
CA LEU A 160 -11.31 6.43 13.85
C LEU A 160 -11.48 7.46 14.97
N SER A 161 -12.68 7.57 15.52
CA SER A 161 -12.95 8.32 16.75
C SER A 161 -13.30 7.36 17.89
N THR A 162 -12.65 7.59 19.04
CA THR A 162 -12.91 6.82 20.25
C THR A 162 -13.27 7.75 21.42
N ASP A 163 -13.90 7.22 22.46
CA ASP A 163 -14.00 7.89 23.74
C ASP A 163 -12.66 7.84 24.51
N LEU A 164 -12.62 8.43 25.70
CA LEU A 164 -11.41 8.47 26.54
C LEU A 164 -10.99 7.07 27.05
N ASP A 165 -11.88 6.11 27.04
CA ASP A 165 -11.62 4.71 27.40
C ASP A 165 -11.20 3.85 26.19
N GLY A 166 -11.06 4.46 25.01
CA GLY A 166 -10.69 3.78 23.77
C GLY A 166 -11.83 3.02 23.08
N ARG A 167 -13.10 3.22 23.51
CA ARG A 167 -14.23 2.58 22.86
C ARG A 167 -14.57 3.28 21.55
N TRP A 168 -14.90 2.49 20.54
CA TRP A 168 -15.31 2.98 19.23
C TRP A 168 -16.53 3.90 19.33
N LEU A 169 -16.48 5.06 18.71
CA LEU A 169 -17.60 6.00 18.55
C LEU A 169 -18.07 6.08 17.11
N GLN A 170 -17.13 6.32 16.18
CA GLN A 170 -17.41 6.36 14.75
C GLN A 170 -16.14 6.11 13.95
N GLU A 171 -16.33 5.76 12.70
CA GLU A 171 -15.27 5.59 11.73
C GLU A 171 -15.74 6.06 10.37
N GLN A 172 -14.89 6.77 9.64
CA GLN A 172 -15.18 7.28 8.31
C GLN A 172 -13.93 7.17 7.43
N ALA A 173 -14.10 7.25 6.11
CA ALA A 173 -12.95 7.34 5.22
C ALA A 173 -12.09 8.52 5.62
N TRP A 174 -10.76 8.29 5.68
CA TRP A 174 -9.82 9.37 5.97
C TRP A 174 -9.89 10.48 4.92
N ILE A 175 -9.93 11.71 5.38
CA ILE A 175 -9.83 12.91 4.55
C ILE A 175 -9.10 14.01 5.32
N ASP A 176 -8.16 14.66 4.66
CA ASP A 176 -7.42 15.82 5.15
C ASP A 176 -7.60 16.98 4.18
N VAL A 177 -8.53 17.86 4.47
CA VAL A 177 -8.88 18.99 3.60
C VAL A 177 -7.72 19.97 3.42
N PRO A 178 -6.97 20.37 4.46
CA PRO A 178 -5.82 21.27 4.30
C PRO A 178 -4.74 20.72 3.35
N MET A 179 -4.51 19.41 3.39
CA MET A 179 -3.50 18.75 2.56
C MET A 179 -4.03 18.30 1.20
N SER A 180 -5.35 18.41 0.95
CA SER A 180 -6.02 17.87 -0.24
C SER A 180 -5.73 16.37 -0.42
N GLN A 181 -5.73 15.63 0.69
CA GLN A 181 -5.47 14.20 0.75
C GLN A 181 -6.68 13.46 1.28
N GLY A 182 -6.72 12.16 1.04
CA GLY A 182 -7.78 11.29 1.53
C GLY A 182 -7.60 9.86 1.04
N SER A 183 -8.25 8.93 1.74
CA SER A 183 -8.21 7.53 1.36
C SER A 183 -8.68 7.32 -0.06
N SER A 184 -7.86 6.68 -0.87
CA SER A 184 -8.24 6.27 -2.21
C SER A 184 -9.00 4.93 -2.21
N GLY A 185 -9.54 4.57 -3.34
CA GLY A 185 -10.28 3.35 -3.58
C GLY A 185 -11.14 3.49 -4.82
N GLY A 186 -11.80 2.41 -5.23
CA GLY A 186 -12.67 2.45 -6.39
C GLY A 186 -12.76 1.12 -7.14
N THR A 187 -13.05 1.21 -8.43
CA THR A 187 -13.14 0.06 -9.32
C THR A 187 -12.06 0.15 -10.38
N SER A 188 -11.23 -0.89 -10.48
CA SER A 188 -10.20 -0.98 -11.52
C SER A 188 -10.82 -0.92 -12.91
N ARG A 189 -10.15 -0.19 -13.81
CA ARG A 189 -10.46 -0.18 -15.25
C ARG A 189 -9.62 -1.19 -16.02
N LEU A 190 -8.53 -1.67 -15.41
CA LEU A 190 -7.57 -2.57 -16.02
C LEU A 190 -7.91 -4.04 -15.74
N PHE A 191 -8.38 -4.35 -14.51
CA PHE A 191 -8.62 -5.72 -14.08
C PHE A 191 -10.09 -6.02 -13.88
N ASN A 192 -10.48 -7.25 -14.25
CA ASN A 192 -11.80 -7.78 -13.93
C ASN A 192 -11.89 -8.09 -12.42
N ARG A 193 -13.13 -8.05 -11.90
CA ARG A 193 -13.44 -8.44 -10.52
C ARG A 193 -12.93 -9.86 -10.24
N PRO A 194 -12.04 -10.04 -9.25
CA PRO A 194 -11.53 -11.36 -8.89
C PRO A 194 -12.62 -12.25 -8.27
N ALA A 195 -12.40 -13.56 -8.33
CA ALA A 195 -13.41 -14.54 -7.89
C ALA A 195 -13.81 -14.37 -6.40
N TYR A 196 -12.85 -14.00 -5.53
CA TYR A 196 -13.10 -13.81 -4.10
C TYR A 196 -13.97 -12.59 -3.78
N GLN A 197 -14.17 -11.67 -4.73
CA GLN A 197 -15.04 -10.51 -4.56
C GLN A 197 -16.45 -10.71 -5.16
N ARG A 198 -16.79 -11.88 -5.72
CA ARG A 198 -18.06 -12.08 -6.47
C ARG A 198 -19.30 -11.83 -5.61
N ASP A 199 -19.24 -12.23 -4.35
CA ASP A 199 -20.38 -12.15 -3.43
C ASP A 199 -20.45 -10.81 -2.69
N VAL A 200 -19.48 -9.90 -2.94
CA VAL A 200 -19.50 -8.56 -2.37
C VAL A 200 -20.38 -7.65 -3.23
N SER A 201 -21.50 -7.19 -2.66
CA SER A 201 -22.38 -6.23 -3.27
C SER A 201 -21.72 -4.83 -3.26
N VAL A 202 -21.14 -4.40 -4.38
CA VAL A 202 -20.70 -3.01 -4.55
C VAL A 202 -21.82 -2.25 -5.25
N LYS A 203 -22.40 -1.24 -4.58
CA LYS A 203 -23.24 -0.26 -5.26
C LYS A 203 -22.36 0.47 -6.27
N ARG A 204 -22.58 0.25 -7.55
CA ARG A 204 -22.09 1.18 -8.57
C ARG A 204 -22.96 2.42 -8.41
N ASP A 205 -22.41 3.52 -7.99
CA ASP A 205 -23.06 4.79 -8.20
C ASP A 205 -23.18 4.95 -9.71
N SER A 206 -24.43 4.96 -10.18
CA SER A 206 -24.76 5.26 -11.56
C SER A 206 -24.41 6.73 -11.78
N THR A 207 -23.26 7.00 -12.40
CA THR A 207 -22.99 8.31 -13.04
C THR A 207 -23.75 8.40 -14.33
#